data_775418029ffad75deffc25a9194259a8
#
_entry.id   775418029ffad75deffc25a9194259a8
#
_cell.length_a   1.000
_cell.length_b   1.000
_cell.length_c   1.000
_cell.angle_alpha   90.00
_cell.angle_beta   90.00
_cell.angle_gamma   90.00
#
_symmetry.space_group_name_H-M   'P 1'
#
loop_
_entity.id
_entity.type
_entity.pdbx_description
1 polymer ?
#
loop_
_entity_poly.entity_id
_entity_poly.type
_entity_poly.pdbx_seq_one_letter_code
_entity_poly.pdbx_strand_id
1 'polypeptide(L)' 'MKLIDLLKVMDKNDLIFLNISVCGMWFETRHSAGFYINKGIDFHDKKINKVYSADGGLCVKLVD' A
#
# COMPACT_ATOMS: atom_id res chain seq x y z
N MET A 1 -0.33 -7.86 -9.61
CA MET A 1 -0.95 -7.95 -8.26
C MET A 1 -1.53 -6.60 -7.88
N LYS A 2 -2.73 -6.58 -7.42
CA LYS A 2 -3.37 -5.35 -6.92
C LYS A 2 -3.10 -5.20 -5.43
N LEU A 3 -3.21 -3.98 -4.93
CA LEU A 3 -2.96 -3.71 -3.51
C LEU A 3 -3.83 -4.61 -2.61
N ILE A 4 -5.11 -4.79 -2.93
CA ILE A 4 -5.99 -5.60 -2.09
C ILE A 4 -5.50 -7.04 -1.96
N ASP A 5 -4.87 -7.60 -3.01
CA ASP A 5 -4.36 -8.96 -2.96
C ASP A 5 -3.24 -9.10 -1.91
N LEU A 6 -2.37 -8.10 -1.83
CA LEU A 6 -1.31 -8.08 -0.82
C LEU A 6 -1.89 -7.88 0.58
N LEU A 7 -2.82 -6.95 0.73
CA LEU A 7 -3.42 -6.65 2.04
C LEU A 7 -4.11 -7.87 2.66
N LYS A 8 -4.72 -8.72 1.83
CA LYS A 8 -5.41 -9.91 2.31
C LYS A 8 -4.50 -10.95 2.95
N VAL A 9 -3.23 -10.97 2.56
CA VAL A 9 -2.27 -11.96 3.08
C VAL A 9 -1.37 -11.40 4.18
N MET A 10 -1.46 -10.10 4.45
CA MET A 10 -0.68 -9.45 5.51
C MET A 10 -1.42 -9.49 6.84
N ASP A 11 -0.65 -9.48 7.93
CA ASP A 11 -1.22 -9.26 9.26
C ASP A 11 -1.79 -7.83 9.31
N LYS A 12 -2.98 -7.68 9.87
CA LYS A 12 -3.65 -6.38 9.96
C LYS A 12 -2.83 -5.34 10.75
N ASN A 13 -1.91 -5.78 11.59
CA ASN A 13 -1.06 -4.89 12.38
C ASN A 13 0.25 -4.53 11.68
N ASP A 14 0.55 -5.14 10.53
CA ASP A 14 1.76 -4.81 9.79
C ASP A 14 1.69 -3.38 9.26
N LEU A 15 2.79 -2.65 9.42
CA LEU A 15 2.88 -1.27 8.96
C LEU A 15 3.21 -1.22 7.48
N ILE A 16 2.47 -0.39 6.75
CA ILE A 16 2.69 -0.18 5.31
C ILE A 16 2.98 1.29 5.05
N PHE A 17 4.06 1.53 4.32
CA PHE A 17 4.37 2.82 3.72
C PHE A 17 3.89 2.78 2.28
N LEU A 18 2.76 3.42 2.01
CA LEU A 18 2.12 3.36 0.70
C LEU A 18 2.52 4.58 -0.12
N ASN A 19 3.16 4.34 -1.25
CA ASN A 19 3.58 5.39 -2.19
C ASN A 19 2.70 5.32 -3.43
N ILE A 20 2.06 6.43 -3.77
CA ILE A 20 1.12 6.51 -4.87
C ILE A 20 1.54 7.63 -5.81
N SER A 21 1.59 7.33 -7.11
CA SER A 21 1.85 8.34 -8.13
C SER A 21 0.52 8.86 -8.67
N VAL A 22 0.32 10.16 -8.56
CA VAL A 22 -0.87 10.85 -9.09
C VAL A 22 -0.41 12.06 -9.86
N CYS A 23 -0.73 12.12 -11.15
CA CYS A 23 -0.38 13.25 -12.02
C CYS A 23 1.12 13.57 -12.00
N GLY A 24 1.96 12.54 -11.96
CA GLY A 24 3.41 12.69 -11.95
C GLY A 24 4.00 13.04 -10.60
N MET A 25 3.19 13.15 -9.56
CA MET A 25 3.65 13.43 -8.21
C MET A 25 3.50 12.17 -7.35
N TRP A 26 4.46 11.96 -6.43
CA TRP A 26 4.41 10.86 -5.49
C TRP A 26 3.90 11.33 -4.14
N PHE A 27 2.92 10.60 -3.60
CA PHE A 27 2.39 10.83 -2.25
C PHE A 27 2.66 9.60 -1.41
N GLU A 28 3.07 9.83 -0.16
CA GLU A 28 3.30 8.74 0.79
C GLU A 28 2.32 8.83 1.94
N THR A 29 1.72 7.68 2.28
CA THR A 29 0.92 7.52 3.48
C THR A 29 1.47 6.35 4.28
N ARG A 30 1.21 6.35 5.60
CA ARG A 30 1.74 5.34 6.49
C ARG A 30 0.67 4.90 7.48
N HIS A 31 0.20 3.67 7.34
CA HIS A 31 -0.82 3.07 8.20
C HIS A 31 -0.65 1.56 8.23
N SER A 32 -1.38 0.90 9.16
CA SER A 32 -1.40 -0.55 9.20
C SER A 32 -2.16 -1.13 8.01
N ALA A 33 -1.89 -2.41 7.71
CA ALA A 33 -2.63 -3.12 6.65
C ALA A 33 -4.13 -3.13 6.94
N GLY A 34 -4.53 -3.31 8.20
CA GLY A 34 -5.95 -3.27 8.57
C GLY A 34 -6.62 -1.94 8.28
N PHE A 35 -5.88 -0.83 8.46
CA PHE A 35 -6.40 0.49 8.11
C PHE A 35 -6.72 0.58 6.61
N TYR A 36 -5.81 0.13 5.76
CA TYR A 36 -6.02 0.18 4.30
C TYR A 36 -7.11 -0.77 3.84
N ILE A 37 -7.27 -1.92 4.49
CA ILE A 37 -8.36 -2.85 4.17
C ILE A 37 -9.71 -2.17 4.40
N ASN A 38 -9.84 -1.40 5.47
CA ASN A 38 -11.12 -0.79 5.86
C ASN A 38 -11.36 0.58 5.22
N LYS A 39 -10.30 1.38 5.02
CA LYS A 39 -10.45 2.78 4.61
C LYS A 39 -9.72 3.15 3.33
N GLY A 40 -8.89 2.29 2.81
CA GLY A 40 -8.12 2.56 1.59
C GLY A 40 -8.74 1.98 0.33
N ILE A 41 -10.05 1.85 0.27
CA ILE A 41 -10.72 1.16 -0.84
C ILE A 41 -10.46 1.79 -2.21
N ASP A 42 -10.19 3.08 -2.24
CA ASP A 42 -9.87 3.77 -3.49
C ASP A 42 -8.57 3.27 -4.12
N PHE A 43 -7.72 2.64 -3.34
CA PHE A 43 -6.42 2.12 -3.80
C PHE A 43 -6.41 0.62 -4.02
N HIS A 44 -7.47 -0.07 -3.65
CA HIS A 44 -7.51 -1.54 -3.68
C HIS A 44 -7.25 -2.11 -5.08
N ASP A 45 -7.72 -1.44 -6.12
CA ASP A 45 -7.59 -1.90 -7.50
C ASP A 45 -6.30 -1.43 -8.19
N LYS A 46 -5.50 -0.60 -7.53
CA LYS A 46 -4.26 -0.11 -8.11
C LYS A 46 -3.22 -1.23 -8.14
N LYS A 47 -2.44 -1.27 -9.22
CA LYS A 47 -1.41 -2.27 -9.40
C LYS A 47 -0.20 -1.94 -8.55
N ILE A 48 0.40 -2.98 -7.97
CA ILE A 48 1.66 -2.85 -7.25
C ILE A 48 2.79 -2.82 -8.27
N ASN A 49 3.58 -1.76 -8.22
CA ASN A 49 4.77 -1.61 -9.04
C ASN A 49 6.00 -2.23 -8.36
N LYS A 50 6.16 -1.98 -7.06
CA LYS A 50 7.32 -2.44 -6.31
C LYS A 50 6.98 -2.62 -4.84
N VAL A 51 7.57 -3.64 -4.22
CA VAL A 51 7.45 -3.90 -2.78
C VAL A 51 8.85 -4.14 -2.24
N TYR A 52 9.20 -3.47 -1.15
CA TYR A 52 10.48 -3.70 -0.48
C TYR A 52 10.36 -3.40 1.02
N SER A 53 11.28 -3.99 1.80
CA SER A 53 11.28 -3.76 3.25
C SER A 53 11.73 -2.34 3.56
N ALA A 54 11.11 -1.76 4.57
CA ALA A 54 11.50 -0.47 5.13
C ALA A 54 11.60 -0.62 6.64
N ASP A 55 12.21 0.34 7.33
CA ASP A 55 12.36 0.29 8.78
C ASP A 55 10.98 0.22 9.45
N GLY A 56 10.71 -0.89 10.11
CA GLY A 56 9.48 -1.10 10.85
C GLY A 56 8.27 -1.48 10.00
N GLY A 57 8.43 -1.72 8.69
CA GLY A 57 7.29 -2.06 7.85
C GLY A 57 7.65 -2.43 6.43
N LEU A 58 6.66 -2.40 5.56
CA LEU A 58 6.78 -2.74 4.17
C LEU A 58 6.45 -1.52 3.31
N CYS A 59 7.33 -1.20 2.38
CA CYS A 59 7.09 -0.09 1.45
C CYS A 59 6.47 -0.64 0.17
N VAL A 60 5.34 -0.08 -0.25
CA VAL A 60 4.60 -0.51 -1.43
C VAL A 60 4.41 0.67 -2.35
N LYS A 61 4.88 0.53 -3.59
CA LYS A 61 4.67 1.55 -4.62
C LYS A 61 3.56 1.11 -5.57
N LEU A 62 2.60 1.99 -5.77
CA LEU A 62 1.47 1.74 -6.64
C LEU A 62 1.57 2.57 -7.91
N VAL A 63 1.01 2.04 -8.99
CA VAL A 63 0.89 2.75 -10.27
C VAL A 63 -0.57 2.68 -10.73
N ASP A 64 -0.94 3.66 -11.52
CA ASP A 64 -2.27 3.69 -12.13
C ASP A 64 -2.44 2.61 -13.20
#